data_9fcb4ded6744d03ef1496e45be1563e9
#
_entry.id   9fcb4ded6744d03ef1496e45be1563e9
#
_cell.length_a   1.000
_cell.length_b   1.000
_cell.length_c   1.000
_cell.angle_alpha   90.00
_cell.angle_beta   90.00
_cell.angle_gamma   90.00
#
_symmetry.space_group_name_H-M   'P 1'
#
loop_
_entity.id
_entity.type
_entity.pdbx_description
1 polymer ?
#
loop_
_entity_poly.entity_id
_entity_poly.type
_entity_poly.pdbx_seq_one_letter_code
_entity_poly.pdbx_strand_id
1 'polypeptide(L)'
;MQATSYLDNMAASTEQVVSNKEGIVQAEKGRLIAQKRYEVGKGTILELNDSEVALTQAQLTYNQSIYDYLVAKADLDQVLGREEVTE
;
A
#
# COMPACT_ATOMS: atom_id res chain seq x y z
N MET A 1 -28.55 1.60 4.47
CA MET A 1 -27.48 2.55 4.74
C MET A 1 -26.14 1.89 5.05
N GLN A 2 -26.15 0.77 5.79
CA GLN A 2 -24.90 0.05 6.08
C GLN A 2 -24.20 -0.46 4.82
N ALA A 3 -24.96 -0.90 3.83
CA ALA A 3 -24.40 -1.38 2.57
C ALA A 3 -23.62 -0.28 1.83
N THR A 4 -24.11 0.96 1.89
CA THR A 4 -23.45 2.09 1.27
C THR A 4 -22.10 2.38 1.95
N SER A 5 -22.04 2.28 3.29
CA SER A 5 -20.81 2.49 4.04
C SER A 5 -19.75 1.45 3.67
N TYR A 6 -20.12 0.19 3.50
CA TYR A 6 -19.18 -0.86 3.11
C TYR A 6 -18.61 -0.62 1.71
N LEU A 7 -19.46 -0.19 0.77
CA LEU A 7 -19.02 0.12 -0.58
C LEU A 7 -18.05 1.31 -0.60
N ASP A 8 -18.35 2.35 0.17
CA ASP A 8 -17.49 3.51 0.29
C ASP A 8 -16.14 3.14 0.87
N ASN A 9 -16.11 2.29 1.90
CA ASN A 9 -14.87 1.82 2.52
C ASN A 9 -14.03 1.01 1.54
N MET A 10 -14.66 0.17 0.72
CA MET A 10 -13.94 -0.60 -0.29
C MET A 10 -13.35 0.30 -1.37
N ALA A 11 -14.08 1.31 -1.82
CA ALA A 11 -13.58 2.26 -2.81
C ALA A 11 -12.38 3.03 -2.26
N ALA A 12 -12.46 3.52 -1.02
CA ALA A 12 -11.37 4.22 -0.36
C ALA A 12 -10.14 3.31 -0.20
N SER A 13 -10.35 2.05 0.18
CA SER A 13 -9.26 1.08 0.33
C SER A 13 -8.58 0.80 -1.01
N THR A 14 -9.35 0.71 -2.09
CA THR A 14 -8.80 0.49 -3.43
C THR A 14 -7.94 1.67 -3.87
N GLU A 15 -8.42 2.90 -3.66
CA GLU A 15 -7.64 4.11 -3.96
C GLU A 15 -6.34 4.14 -3.15
N GLN A 16 -6.39 3.75 -1.90
CA GLN A 16 -5.21 3.71 -1.04
C GLN A 16 -4.19 2.69 -1.54
N VAL A 17 -4.64 1.52 -1.98
CA VAL A 17 -3.75 0.49 -2.55
C VAL A 17 -3.05 1.03 -3.80
N VAL A 18 -3.78 1.66 -4.71
CA VAL A 18 -3.21 2.24 -5.93
C VAL A 18 -2.20 3.34 -5.59
N SER A 19 -2.57 4.23 -4.67
CA SER A 19 -1.70 5.32 -4.24
C SER A 19 -0.41 4.80 -3.62
N ASN A 20 -0.50 3.78 -2.77
CA ASN A 20 0.67 3.17 -2.13
C ASN A 20 1.56 2.43 -3.13
N LYS A 21 0.97 1.84 -4.17
CA LYS A 21 1.74 1.23 -5.26
C LYS A 21 2.55 2.28 -6.01
N GLU A 22 1.97 3.43 -6.30
CA GLU A 22 2.69 4.54 -6.91
C GLU A 22 3.82 5.02 -6.01
N GLY A 23 3.60 5.03 -4.69
CA GLY A 23 4.62 5.36 -3.71
C GLY A 23 5.83 4.43 -3.79
N ILE A 24 5.59 3.13 -4.00
CA ILE A 24 6.68 2.17 -4.19
C ILE A 24 7.48 2.50 -5.46
N VAL A 25 6.80 2.78 -6.57
CA VAL A 25 7.46 3.12 -7.82
C VAL A 25 8.34 4.35 -7.66
N GLN A 26 7.84 5.39 -6.97
CA GLN A 26 8.61 6.60 -6.70
C GLN A 26 9.80 6.32 -5.79
N ALA A 27 9.61 5.49 -4.76
CA ALA A 27 10.69 5.13 -3.84
C ALA A 27 11.78 4.32 -4.55
N GLU A 28 11.40 3.44 -5.48
CA GLU A 28 12.38 2.70 -6.29
C GLU A 28 13.20 3.64 -7.18
N LYS A 29 12.56 4.61 -7.81
CA LYS A 29 13.26 5.62 -8.60
C LYS A 29 14.21 6.43 -7.74
N GLY A 30 13.77 6.83 -6.54
CA GLY A 30 14.61 7.55 -5.59
C GLY A 30 15.83 6.75 -5.17
N ARG A 31 15.66 5.45 -4.94
CA ARG A 31 16.77 4.56 -4.60
C ARG A 31 17.78 4.44 -5.75
N LEU A 32 17.28 4.29 -6.97
CA LEU A 32 18.16 4.22 -8.14
C LEU A 32 18.95 5.50 -8.33
N ILE A 33 18.34 6.66 -8.14
CA ILE A 33 19.03 7.95 -8.22
C ILE A 33 20.09 8.05 -7.13
N ALA A 34 19.75 7.68 -5.90
CA ALA A 34 20.69 7.73 -4.78
C ALA A 34 21.88 6.78 -5.00
N GLN A 35 21.62 5.60 -5.56
CA GLN A 35 22.66 4.63 -5.88
C GLN A 35 23.62 5.17 -6.95
N LYS A 36 23.08 5.76 -8.01
CA LYS A 36 23.92 6.35 -9.07
C LYS A 36 24.75 7.51 -8.55
N ARG A 37 24.16 8.36 -7.71
CA ARG A 37 24.90 9.47 -7.10
C ARG A 37 26.05 8.96 -6.21
N TYR A 38 25.79 7.89 -5.46
CA TYR A 38 26.81 7.27 -4.63
C TYR A 38 27.95 6.70 -5.49
N GLU A 39 27.61 6.00 -6.58
CA GLU A 39 28.59 5.39 -7.47
C GLU A 39 29.50 6.42 -8.13
N VAL A 40 28.98 7.60 -8.48
CA VAL A 40 29.78 8.67 -9.09
C VAL A 40 30.43 9.58 -8.06
N GLY A 41 30.29 9.28 -6.76
CA GLY A 41 30.91 10.05 -5.69
C GLY A 41 30.21 11.34 -5.33
N LYS A 42 28.99 11.57 -5.81
CA LYS A 42 28.22 12.78 -5.52
C LYS A 42 27.22 12.61 -4.38
N GLY A 43 26.94 11.38 -3.97
CA GLY A 43 26.04 11.08 -2.89
C GLY A 43 26.74 10.39 -1.74
N THR A 44 26.11 10.38 -0.57
CA THR A 44 26.63 9.73 0.64
C THR A 44 25.99 8.37 0.84
N ILE A 45 26.66 7.49 1.59
CA ILE A 45 26.09 6.20 1.99
C ILE A 45 24.83 6.40 2.83
N LEU A 46 24.76 7.49 3.59
CA LEU A 46 23.59 7.81 4.39
C LEU A 46 22.37 8.06 3.50
N GLU A 47 22.55 8.82 2.41
CA GLU A 47 21.47 9.07 1.45
C GLU A 47 20.98 7.76 0.82
N LEU A 48 21.90 6.86 0.46
CA LEU A 48 21.55 5.57 -0.10
C LEU A 48 20.79 4.73 0.90
N ASN A 49 21.24 4.67 2.15
CA ASN A 49 20.53 3.94 3.22
C ASN A 49 19.16 4.51 3.47
N ASP A 50 19.03 5.84 3.50
CA ASP A 50 17.73 6.50 3.68
C ASP A 50 16.76 6.14 2.56
N SER A 51 17.24 6.08 1.32
CA SER A 51 16.40 5.71 0.19
C SER A 51 15.97 4.24 0.24
N GLU A 52 16.82 3.35 0.73
CA GLU A 52 16.46 1.94 0.94
C GLU A 52 15.42 1.77 2.04
N VAL A 53 15.55 2.52 3.14
CA VAL A 53 14.55 2.52 4.22
C VAL A 53 13.23 3.05 3.69
N ALA A 54 13.23 4.11 2.90
CA ALA A 54 12.00 4.67 2.33
C ALA A 54 11.31 3.64 1.41
N LEU A 55 12.07 2.91 0.61
CA LEU A 55 11.51 1.86 -0.24
C LEU A 55 10.90 0.74 0.60
N THR A 56 11.60 0.29 1.64
CA THR A 56 11.09 -0.75 2.55
C THR A 56 9.80 -0.30 3.21
N GLN A 57 9.73 0.94 3.70
CA GLN A 57 8.52 1.47 4.30
C GLN A 57 7.37 1.55 3.31
N ALA A 58 7.63 1.97 2.07
CA ALA A 58 6.61 2.02 1.03
C ALA A 58 6.06 0.63 0.74
N GLN A 59 6.92 -0.38 0.69
CA GLN A 59 6.50 -1.78 0.49
C GLN A 59 5.67 -2.30 1.65
N LEU A 60 6.06 -1.99 2.89
CA LEU A 60 5.30 -2.39 4.07
C LEU A 60 3.92 -1.72 4.09
N THR A 61 3.86 -0.44 3.78
CA THR A 61 2.59 0.30 3.71
C THR A 61 1.68 -0.29 2.63
N TYR A 62 2.24 -0.64 1.48
CA TYR A 62 1.49 -1.28 0.41
C TYR A 62 0.93 -2.63 0.85
N ASN A 63 1.76 -3.46 1.46
CA ASN A 63 1.33 -4.77 1.96
C ASN A 63 0.24 -4.64 3.01
N GLN A 64 0.36 -3.66 3.90
CA GLN A 64 -0.66 -3.38 4.91
C GLN A 64 -1.98 -2.97 4.26
N SER A 65 -1.93 -2.15 3.21
CA SER A 65 -3.13 -1.73 2.48
C SER A 65 -3.84 -2.90 1.82
N ILE A 66 -3.08 -3.83 1.24
CA ILE A 66 -3.65 -5.05 0.64
C ILE A 66 -4.32 -5.89 1.72
N TYR A 67 -3.67 -6.06 2.86
CA TYR A 67 -4.22 -6.82 3.97
C TYR A 67 -5.53 -6.19 4.46
N ASP A 68 -5.55 -4.88 4.65
CA ASP A 68 -6.75 -4.17 5.08
C ASP A 68 -7.89 -4.31 4.07
N TYR A 69 -7.56 -4.26 2.78
CA TYR A 69 -8.55 -4.47 1.72
C TYR A 69 -9.14 -5.88 1.78
N LEU A 70 -8.31 -6.89 1.96
CA LEU A 70 -8.76 -8.27 2.05
C LEU A 70 -9.62 -8.52 3.28
N VAL A 71 -9.27 -7.91 4.42
CA VAL A 71 -10.07 -8.01 5.64
C VAL A 71 -11.44 -7.37 5.42
N ALA A 72 -11.49 -6.18 4.82
CA ALA A 72 -12.75 -5.49 4.53
C ALA A 72 -13.63 -6.31 3.59
N LYS A 73 -13.02 -6.93 2.57
CA LYS A 73 -13.74 -7.79 1.64
C LYS A 73 -14.29 -9.04 2.34
N ALA A 74 -13.49 -9.65 3.20
CA ALA A 74 -13.91 -10.83 3.95
C ALA A 74 -15.08 -10.49 4.88
N ASP A 75 -15.05 -9.33 5.56
CA ASP A 75 -16.13 -8.88 6.41
C ASP A 75 -17.41 -8.68 5.61
N LEU A 76 -17.31 -8.09 4.42
CA LEU A 76 -18.48 -7.90 3.56
C LEU A 76 -19.06 -9.25 3.12
N ASP A 77 -18.21 -10.20 2.73
CA ASP A 77 -18.63 -11.54 2.35
C ASP A 77 -19.30 -12.28 3.50
N GLN A 78 -18.81 -12.11 4.74
CA GLN A 78 -19.44 -12.69 5.92
C GLN A 78 -20.83 -12.13 6.16
N VAL A 79 -21.00 -10.83 6.01
CA VAL A 79 -22.30 -10.19 6.19
C VAL A 79 -23.29 -10.73 5.17
N LEU A 80 -22.89 -10.84 3.91
CA LEU A 80 -23.74 -11.40 2.86
C LEU A 80 -24.05 -12.87 3.11
N GLY A 81 -23.06 -13.64 3.55
CA GLY A 81 -23.25 -15.05 3.89
C GLY A 81 -24.22 -15.24 5.05
N ARG A 82 -24.17 -14.37 6.06
CA ARG A 82 -25.11 -14.42 7.19
C ARG A 82 -26.53 -14.15 6.75
N GLU A 83 -26.74 -13.21 5.85
CA GLU A 83 -28.06 -12.90 5.33
C GLU A 83 -28.66 -14.11 4.60
N GLU A 84 -27.84 -14.83 3.84
CA GLU A 84 -28.27 -16.05 3.15
C GLU A 84 -28.62 -17.16 4.13
N VAL A 85 -27.82 -17.31 5.19
CA VAL A 85 -28.03 -18.38 6.18
C VAL A 85 -29.29 -18.14 7.03
N THR A 86 -29.63 -16.89 7.30
CA THR A 86 -30.82 -16.58 8.11
C THR A 86 -32.14 -16.80 7.40
N GLU A 87 -32.13 -16.99 6.13
CA GLU A 87 -33.32 -17.36 5.40
C GLU A 87 -33.66 -18.85 5.57
#